data_055c16e1e40369dc0e61c54d04d6915e
#
_entry.id   055c16e1e40369dc0e61c54d04d6915e
#
_cell.length_a   1.000
_cell.length_b   1.000
_cell.length_c   1.000
_cell.angle_alpha   90.00
_cell.angle_beta   90.00
_cell.angle_gamma   90.00
#
_symmetry.space_group_name_H-M   'P 1'
#
loop_
_entity.id
_entity.type
_entity.pdbx_description
1 polymer ?
#
loop_
_entity_poly.entity_id
_entity_poly.type
_entity_poly.pdbx_seq_one_letter_code
_entity_poly.pdbx_strand_id
1 'polypeptide(L)'
;PDAFDLDKLKSFGDHHRLEIWLQSKGPDSIQLIHPAESALSYRLRDFALDYPFRPTDFTQVNHLVNEVLVRKAVRLLDLNVEDEVLDLFCGLGNFSLAIASIAARVTGVEGSETLIRRAQTIAVSQGLSSRVNFVTANLFTLSADHWLAFRRFKKILIDPPREGAQQVCELIAKQASKPGRIVYISCNPATLARDAAILVHQADYILESAGVANMFPQTSHVESVAVFTRSE
;
A
#
# COMPACT_ATOMS: atom_id res chain seq x y z
N PRO A 1 -32.26 6.30 -10.81
CA PRO A 1 -33.48 5.79 -10.16
C PRO A 1 -34.29 6.95 -9.59
N ASP A 2 -35.61 6.85 -9.63
CA ASP A 2 -36.52 7.78 -8.95
C ASP A 2 -36.67 7.37 -7.45
N ALA A 3 -37.52 8.11 -6.70
CA ALA A 3 -37.72 7.85 -5.27
C ALA A 3 -38.29 6.46 -5.01
N PHE A 4 -39.17 5.99 -5.88
CA PHE A 4 -39.81 4.66 -5.76
C PHE A 4 -38.78 3.54 -6.01
N ASP A 5 -37.90 3.71 -6.98
CA ASP A 5 -36.79 2.77 -7.22
C ASP A 5 -35.85 2.71 -6.02
N LEU A 6 -35.52 3.87 -5.43
CA LEU A 6 -34.64 3.94 -4.25
C LEU A 6 -35.25 3.21 -3.05
N ASP A 7 -36.57 3.35 -2.81
CA ASP A 7 -37.25 2.65 -1.73
C ASP A 7 -37.26 1.14 -1.94
N LYS A 8 -37.44 0.68 -3.17
CA LYS A 8 -37.33 -0.75 -3.50
C LYS A 8 -35.92 -1.28 -3.25
N LEU A 9 -34.88 -0.52 -3.68
CA LEU A 9 -33.49 -0.90 -3.48
C LEU A 9 -33.13 -0.98 -1.98
N LYS A 10 -33.60 -0.02 -1.18
CA LYS A 10 -33.42 -0.07 0.28
C LYS A 10 -34.10 -1.27 0.90
N SER A 11 -35.38 -1.52 0.56
CA SER A 11 -36.14 -2.68 1.04
C SER A 11 -35.49 -4.01 0.64
N PHE A 12 -34.90 -4.09 -0.57
CA PHE A 12 -34.15 -5.25 -1.01
C PHE A 12 -32.85 -5.41 -0.19
N GLY A 13 -32.13 -4.30 0.05
CA GLY A 13 -30.93 -4.28 0.90
C GLY A 13 -31.23 -4.79 2.31
N ASP A 14 -32.30 -4.30 2.94
CA ASP A 14 -32.77 -4.77 4.26
C ASP A 14 -33.06 -6.27 4.28
N HIS A 15 -33.88 -6.72 3.33
CA HIS A 15 -34.31 -8.12 3.26
C HIS A 15 -33.15 -9.10 3.07
N HIS A 16 -32.16 -8.71 2.23
CA HIS A 16 -31.03 -9.57 1.89
C HIS A 16 -29.76 -9.25 2.68
N ARG A 17 -29.78 -8.28 3.59
CA ARG A 17 -28.61 -7.81 4.37
C ARG A 17 -27.45 -7.38 3.46
N LEU A 18 -27.76 -6.57 2.45
CA LEU A 18 -26.80 -6.07 1.46
C LEU A 18 -26.62 -4.56 1.59
N GLU A 19 -25.41 -4.10 1.36
CA GLU A 19 -25.16 -2.69 1.10
C GLU A 19 -25.50 -2.36 -0.36
N ILE A 20 -26.24 -1.30 -0.57
CA ILE A 20 -26.62 -0.80 -1.90
C ILE A 20 -25.86 0.48 -2.15
N TRP A 21 -25.03 0.45 -3.18
CA TRP A 21 -24.27 1.58 -3.64
C TRP A 21 -24.71 1.96 -5.06
N LEU A 22 -24.87 3.24 -5.33
CA LEU A 22 -25.15 3.76 -6.67
C LEU A 22 -23.97 4.57 -7.19
N GLN A 23 -23.66 4.38 -8.45
CA GLN A 23 -22.67 5.14 -9.19
C GLN A 23 -23.32 5.70 -10.45
N SER A 24 -23.60 7.00 -10.46
CA SER A 24 -24.34 7.66 -11.56
C SER A 24 -23.44 8.13 -12.70
N LYS A 25 -22.14 8.29 -12.44
CA LYS A 25 -21.12 8.78 -13.40
C LYS A 25 -19.79 8.03 -13.16
N GLY A 26 -18.68 8.77 -13.02
CA GLY A 26 -17.37 8.21 -12.71
C GLY A 26 -17.25 7.73 -11.24
N PRO A 27 -16.08 7.17 -10.86
CA PRO A 27 -15.84 6.61 -9.52
C PRO A 27 -16.17 7.56 -8.36
N ASP A 28 -15.97 8.86 -8.54
CA ASP A 28 -16.23 9.87 -7.50
C ASP A 28 -17.71 10.10 -7.23
N SER A 29 -18.60 9.58 -8.09
CA SER A 29 -20.06 9.71 -7.94
C SER A 29 -20.69 8.58 -7.11
N ILE A 30 -19.89 7.66 -6.56
CA ILE A 30 -20.41 6.54 -5.78
C ILE A 30 -21.02 7.03 -4.47
N GLN A 31 -22.21 6.56 -4.15
CA GLN A 31 -22.96 6.92 -2.96
C GLN A 31 -23.55 5.67 -2.31
N LEU A 32 -23.41 5.56 -1.00
CA LEU A 32 -24.15 4.55 -0.23
C LEU A 32 -25.61 4.97 -0.12
N ILE A 33 -26.49 4.10 -0.52
CA ILE A 33 -27.95 4.31 -0.47
C ILE A 33 -28.54 3.58 0.74
N HIS A 34 -27.96 2.44 1.06
CA HIS A 34 -28.44 1.59 2.17
C HIS A 34 -27.29 0.66 2.63
N PRO A 35 -27.10 0.45 3.94
CA PRO A 35 -27.70 1.16 5.10
C PRO A 35 -27.21 2.62 5.22
N ALA A 36 -27.48 3.27 6.34
CA ALA A 36 -27.01 4.65 6.58
C ALA A 36 -25.49 4.75 6.67
N GLU A 37 -24.83 3.70 7.17
CA GLU A 37 -23.37 3.60 7.27
C GLU A 37 -22.88 2.29 6.69
N SER A 38 -21.74 2.33 5.99
CA SER A 38 -21.09 1.14 5.44
C SER A 38 -20.32 0.37 6.49
N ALA A 39 -20.44 -0.97 6.42
CA ALA A 39 -19.62 -1.90 7.20
C ALA A 39 -18.47 -2.53 6.39
N LEU A 40 -18.26 -2.07 5.13
CA LEU A 40 -17.18 -2.60 4.30
C LEU A 40 -15.82 -2.35 4.94
N SER A 41 -15.18 -3.41 5.36
CA SER A 41 -13.82 -3.37 5.91
C SER A 41 -13.11 -4.69 5.67
N TYR A 42 -11.77 -4.65 5.65
CA TYR A 42 -10.93 -5.83 5.79
C TYR A 42 -10.05 -5.70 7.04
N ARG A 43 -9.56 -6.80 7.54
CA ARG A 43 -8.78 -6.83 8.77
C ARG A 43 -7.43 -7.48 8.56
N LEU A 44 -6.37 -6.88 9.14
CA LEU A 44 -5.07 -7.50 9.34
C LEU A 44 -4.97 -7.99 10.78
N ARG A 45 -5.29 -9.27 11.00
CA ARG A 45 -5.47 -9.85 12.35
C ARG A 45 -4.19 -9.82 13.18
N ASP A 46 -3.04 -10.11 12.57
CA ASP A 46 -1.75 -10.15 13.26
C ASP A 46 -1.34 -8.78 13.83
N PHE A 47 -1.93 -7.70 13.32
CA PHE A 47 -1.65 -6.32 13.73
C PHE A 47 -2.84 -5.67 14.44
N ALA A 48 -3.97 -6.37 14.57
CA ALA A 48 -5.24 -5.88 15.12
C ALA A 48 -5.74 -4.60 14.41
N LEU A 49 -5.55 -4.49 13.09
CA LEU A 49 -5.89 -3.33 12.28
C LEU A 49 -7.14 -3.60 11.42
N ASP A 50 -8.07 -2.66 11.43
CA ASP A 50 -9.28 -2.67 10.60
C ASP A 50 -9.22 -1.54 9.56
N TYR A 51 -9.47 -1.87 8.30
CA TYR A 51 -9.40 -0.95 7.17
C TYR A 51 -10.78 -0.78 6.54
N PRO A 52 -11.53 0.28 6.87
CA PRO A 52 -12.74 0.61 6.16
C PRO A 52 -12.41 1.04 4.73
N PHE A 53 -13.13 0.49 3.75
CA PHE A 53 -12.92 0.81 2.34
C PHE A 53 -14.23 1.11 1.63
N ARG A 54 -14.15 1.73 0.44
CA ARG A 54 -15.27 1.95 -0.46
C ARG A 54 -15.17 1.01 -1.65
N PRO A 55 -16.28 0.69 -2.35
CA PRO A 55 -16.25 -0.17 -3.53
C PRO A 55 -15.32 0.30 -4.65
N THR A 56 -14.96 1.59 -4.66
CA THR A 56 -14.03 2.20 -5.65
C THR A 56 -12.59 2.20 -5.21
N ASP A 57 -12.28 1.81 -3.97
CA ASP A 57 -10.90 1.77 -3.51
C ASP A 57 -10.20 0.51 -4.01
N PHE A 58 -8.92 0.66 -4.28
CA PHE A 58 -8.09 -0.51 -4.48
C PHE A 58 -7.88 -1.21 -3.12
N THR A 59 -8.25 -2.47 -3.06
CA THR A 59 -7.91 -3.39 -1.97
C THR A 59 -7.38 -4.69 -2.57
N GLN A 60 -6.52 -5.39 -1.86
CA GLN A 60 -6.06 -6.70 -2.29
C GLN A 60 -7.25 -7.68 -2.32
N VAL A 61 -7.51 -8.28 -3.49
CA VAL A 61 -8.71 -9.09 -3.73
C VAL A 61 -8.79 -10.36 -2.89
N ASN A 62 -7.64 -10.88 -2.47
CA ASN A 62 -7.54 -12.05 -1.61
C ASN A 62 -7.07 -11.62 -0.21
N HIS A 63 -8.03 -11.34 0.67
CA HIS A 63 -7.74 -10.82 2.01
C HIS A 63 -6.86 -11.75 2.85
N LEU A 64 -7.00 -13.07 2.72
CA LEU A 64 -6.17 -14.03 3.47
C LEU A 64 -4.72 -14.02 2.97
N VAL A 65 -4.51 -13.94 1.66
CA VAL A 65 -3.17 -13.80 1.08
C VAL A 65 -2.59 -12.43 1.41
N ASN A 66 -3.41 -11.36 1.45
CA ASN A 66 -2.96 -10.03 1.88
C ASN A 66 -2.42 -10.05 3.33
N GLU A 67 -3.12 -10.69 4.27
CA GLU A 67 -2.61 -10.83 5.64
C GLU A 67 -1.23 -11.52 5.68
N VAL A 68 -1.07 -12.60 4.90
CA VAL A 68 0.23 -13.31 4.79
C VAL A 68 1.28 -12.42 4.15
N LEU A 69 0.94 -11.68 3.10
CA LEU A 69 1.84 -10.79 2.39
C LEU A 69 2.33 -9.65 3.28
N VAL A 70 1.42 -8.98 3.98
CA VAL A 70 1.76 -7.88 4.91
C VAL A 70 2.66 -8.39 6.03
N ARG A 71 2.28 -9.50 6.69
CA ARG A 71 3.12 -10.12 7.72
C ARG A 71 4.50 -10.47 7.19
N LYS A 72 4.59 -11.04 5.99
CA LYS A 72 5.86 -11.40 5.36
C LYS A 72 6.71 -10.18 5.07
N ALA A 73 6.13 -9.14 4.48
CA ALA A 73 6.82 -7.88 4.17
C ALA A 73 7.36 -7.20 5.43
N VAL A 74 6.54 -7.10 6.47
CA VAL A 74 6.96 -6.54 7.77
C VAL A 74 8.13 -7.33 8.39
N ARG A 75 8.08 -8.67 8.33
CA ARG A 75 9.20 -9.51 8.80
C ARG A 75 10.47 -9.33 7.97
N LEU A 76 10.32 -9.19 6.65
CA LEU A 76 11.46 -9.00 5.73
C LEU A 76 12.10 -7.61 5.86
N LEU A 77 11.37 -6.61 6.36
CA LEU A 77 11.94 -5.31 6.72
C LEU A 77 12.88 -5.38 7.94
N ASP A 78 12.81 -6.47 8.73
CA ASP A 78 13.66 -6.69 9.91
C ASP A 78 13.63 -5.47 10.85
N LEU A 79 12.41 -5.15 11.31
CA LEU A 79 12.11 -3.91 12.04
C LEU A 79 12.53 -4.00 13.51
N ASN A 80 13.02 -2.87 14.02
CA ASN A 80 13.14 -2.60 15.46
C ASN A 80 12.31 -1.36 15.84
N VAL A 81 12.19 -1.13 17.15
CA VAL A 81 11.34 -0.06 17.71
C VAL A 81 11.85 1.36 17.45
N GLU A 82 13.08 1.52 16.99
CA GLU A 82 13.70 2.82 16.70
C GLU A 82 13.71 3.15 15.20
N ASP A 83 13.28 2.21 14.35
CA ASP A 83 13.33 2.39 12.91
C ASP A 83 12.37 3.48 12.43
N GLU A 84 12.87 4.26 11.49
CA GLU A 84 12.06 5.12 10.61
C GLU A 84 11.98 4.47 9.23
N VAL A 85 10.75 4.19 8.76
CA VAL A 85 10.51 3.45 7.52
C VAL A 85 9.78 4.31 6.50
N LEU A 86 10.17 4.19 5.24
CA LEU A 86 9.48 4.79 4.11
C LEU A 86 8.65 3.72 3.40
N ASP A 87 7.35 3.98 3.22
CA ASP A 87 6.41 3.12 2.49
C ASP A 87 5.95 3.86 1.23
N LEU A 88 6.39 3.40 0.07
CA LEU A 88 6.15 4.04 -1.22
C LEU A 88 5.02 3.34 -1.96
N PHE A 89 4.12 4.13 -2.55
CA PHE A 89 2.84 3.70 -3.13
C PHE A 89 1.90 3.12 -2.04
N CYS A 90 1.81 3.82 -0.91
CA CYS A 90 1.20 3.27 0.31
C CYS A 90 -0.33 3.09 0.24
N GLY A 91 -1.03 3.67 -0.73
CA GLY A 91 -2.48 3.58 -0.86
C GLY A 91 -3.22 4.01 0.41
N LEU A 92 -4.07 3.15 0.93
CA LEU A 92 -4.79 3.33 2.22
C LEU A 92 -3.92 3.06 3.46
N GLY A 93 -2.61 2.81 3.28
CA GLY A 93 -1.70 2.50 4.37
C GLY A 93 -1.69 1.03 4.79
N ASN A 94 -2.00 0.11 3.86
CA ASN A 94 -2.04 -1.33 4.12
C ASN A 94 -0.76 -1.86 4.78
N PHE A 95 0.41 -1.42 4.32
CA PHE A 95 1.70 -1.73 4.94
C PHE A 95 2.10 -0.69 5.98
N SER A 96 1.86 0.61 5.72
CA SER A 96 2.27 1.70 6.61
C SER A 96 1.80 1.50 8.05
N LEU A 97 0.52 1.13 8.26
CA LEU A 97 -0.03 0.98 9.61
C LEU A 97 0.49 -0.29 10.29
N ALA A 98 0.66 -1.38 9.54
CA ALA A 98 1.26 -2.61 10.05
C ALA A 98 2.72 -2.38 10.48
N ILE A 99 3.51 -1.64 9.69
CA ILE A 99 4.88 -1.24 10.03
C ILE A 99 4.86 -0.33 11.27
N ALA A 100 3.95 0.62 11.35
CA ALA A 100 3.84 1.56 12.47
C ALA A 100 3.45 0.91 13.81
N SER A 101 2.90 -0.31 13.78
CA SER A 101 2.65 -1.06 15.01
C SER A 101 3.96 -1.52 15.70
N ILE A 102 5.08 -1.53 14.97
CA ILE A 102 6.40 -1.99 15.44
C ILE A 102 7.42 -0.84 15.43
N ALA A 103 7.60 -0.17 14.29
CA ALA A 103 8.60 0.88 14.09
C ALA A 103 8.26 2.18 14.84
N ALA A 104 9.26 3.02 15.10
CA ALA A 104 9.10 4.33 15.74
C ALA A 104 8.25 5.26 14.87
N ARG A 105 8.55 5.32 13.58
CA ARG A 105 7.87 6.20 12.61
C ARG A 105 7.78 5.56 11.23
N VAL A 106 6.68 5.86 10.53
CA VAL A 106 6.50 5.50 9.12
C VAL A 106 6.14 6.76 8.34
N THR A 107 6.72 6.92 7.17
CA THR A 107 6.25 7.89 6.18
C THR A 107 5.67 7.13 5.00
N GLY A 108 4.36 7.21 4.80
CA GLY A 108 3.67 6.68 3.63
C GLY A 108 3.60 7.73 2.54
N VAL A 109 3.96 7.38 1.30
CA VAL A 109 3.91 8.27 0.14
C VAL A 109 2.98 7.67 -0.91
N GLU A 110 2.03 8.48 -1.39
CA GLU A 110 1.01 8.07 -2.36
C GLU A 110 0.68 9.23 -3.29
N GLY A 111 0.38 8.95 -4.56
CA GLY A 111 0.02 9.96 -5.56
C GLY A 111 -1.38 10.54 -5.40
N SER A 112 -2.30 9.79 -4.79
CA SER A 112 -3.69 10.18 -4.60
C SER A 112 -3.91 10.89 -3.27
N GLU A 113 -4.20 12.19 -3.31
CA GLU A 113 -4.56 12.96 -2.10
C GLU A 113 -5.80 12.40 -1.40
N THR A 114 -6.74 11.83 -2.15
CA THR A 114 -7.95 11.20 -1.59
C THR A 114 -7.58 9.96 -0.78
N LEU A 115 -6.69 9.10 -1.25
CA LEU A 115 -6.21 7.94 -0.51
C LEU A 115 -5.43 8.37 0.73
N ILE A 116 -4.57 9.39 0.63
CA ILE A 116 -3.82 9.95 1.76
C ILE A 116 -4.75 10.44 2.87
N ARG A 117 -5.77 11.24 2.54
CA ARG A 117 -6.74 11.70 3.55
C ARG A 117 -7.45 10.55 4.27
N ARG A 118 -7.76 9.49 3.54
CA ARG A 118 -8.39 8.30 4.10
C ARG A 118 -7.42 7.48 4.94
N ALA A 119 -6.19 7.29 4.48
CA ALA A 119 -5.14 6.64 5.26
C ALA A 119 -4.91 7.36 6.61
N GLN A 120 -4.91 8.70 6.62
CA GLN A 120 -4.85 9.51 7.83
C GLN A 120 -6.04 9.25 8.76
N THR A 121 -7.27 9.19 8.21
CA THR A 121 -8.47 8.87 9.00
C THR A 121 -8.38 7.49 9.63
N ILE A 122 -7.91 6.49 8.87
CA ILE A 122 -7.71 5.13 9.37
C ILE A 122 -6.62 5.13 10.47
N ALA A 123 -5.51 5.83 10.26
CA ALA A 123 -4.46 5.94 11.28
C ALA A 123 -4.98 6.53 12.60
N VAL A 124 -5.85 7.53 12.54
CA VAL A 124 -6.50 8.11 13.72
C VAL A 124 -7.38 7.08 14.42
N SER A 125 -8.26 6.38 13.67
CA SER A 125 -9.17 5.39 14.25
C SER A 125 -8.44 4.18 14.87
N GLN A 126 -7.23 3.86 14.38
CA GLN A 126 -6.38 2.79 14.90
C GLN A 126 -5.39 3.26 16.00
N GLY A 127 -5.43 4.54 16.39
CA GLY A 127 -4.52 5.09 17.41
C GLY A 127 -3.05 5.21 16.98
N LEU A 128 -2.79 5.22 15.66
CA LEU A 128 -1.43 5.24 15.09
C LEU A 128 -1.03 6.59 14.50
N SER A 129 -1.88 7.62 14.59
CA SER A 129 -1.64 8.93 13.97
C SER A 129 -0.34 9.63 14.41
N SER A 130 0.16 9.33 15.61
CA SER A 130 1.44 9.87 16.10
C SER A 130 2.68 9.18 15.51
N ARG A 131 2.51 7.99 14.93
CA ARG A 131 3.58 7.18 14.37
C ARG A 131 3.64 7.19 12.85
N VAL A 132 2.57 7.63 12.17
CA VAL A 132 2.50 7.64 10.71
C VAL A 132 2.33 9.05 10.19
N ASN A 133 3.19 9.42 9.24
CA ASN A 133 3.04 10.62 8.42
C ASN A 133 2.72 10.21 6.99
N PHE A 134 1.69 10.79 6.38
CA PHE A 134 1.33 10.54 5.00
C PHE A 134 1.60 11.76 4.13
N VAL A 135 2.23 11.54 2.98
CA VAL A 135 2.67 12.60 2.04
C VAL A 135 2.10 12.30 0.65
N THR A 136 1.47 13.30 0.04
CA THR A 136 1.04 13.21 -1.36
C THR A 136 2.21 13.56 -2.28
N ALA A 137 2.66 12.60 -3.12
CA ALA A 137 3.67 12.85 -4.14
C ALA A 137 3.53 11.86 -5.30
N ASN A 138 3.70 12.34 -6.53
CA ASN A 138 3.76 11.48 -7.70
C ASN A 138 5.14 10.82 -7.80
N LEU A 139 5.20 9.54 -7.46
CA LEU A 139 6.45 8.77 -7.43
C LEU A 139 7.00 8.42 -8.82
N PHE A 140 6.20 8.55 -9.88
CA PHE A 140 6.64 8.35 -11.27
C PHE A 140 7.40 9.55 -11.85
N THR A 141 7.15 10.75 -11.29
CA THR A 141 7.75 12.01 -11.75
C THR A 141 8.51 12.73 -10.65
N LEU A 142 8.85 12.02 -9.56
CA LEU A 142 9.53 12.60 -8.42
C LEU A 142 10.92 13.11 -8.84
N SER A 143 11.20 14.38 -8.54
CA SER A 143 12.51 14.98 -8.83
C SER A 143 13.55 14.60 -7.76
N ALA A 144 14.83 14.73 -8.10
CA ALA A 144 15.92 14.51 -7.16
C ALA A 144 15.83 15.44 -5.94
N ASP A 145 15.40 16.69 -6.11
CA ASP A 145 15.25 17.66 -5.01
C ASP A 145 14.14 17.22 -4.04
N HIS A 146 12.99 16.78 -4.55
CA HIS A 146 11.91 16.23 -3.71
C HIS A 146 12.33 14.95 -3.02
N TRP A 147 13.15 14.10 -3.68
CA TRP A 147 13.68 12.87 -3.09
C TRP A 147 14.59 13.15 -1.88
N LEU A 148 15.24 14.32 -1.78
CA LEU A 148 16.11 14.67 -0.66
C LEU A 148 15.40 14.55 0.71
N ALA A 149 14.09 14.78 0.77
CA ALA A 149 13.29 14.63 1.98
C ALA A 149 13.26 13.18 2.49
N PHE A 150 13.47 12.21 1.60
CA PHE A 150 13.38 10.77 1.90
C PHE A 150 14.77 10.10 2.12
N ARG A 151 15.88 10.80 1.87
CA ARG A 151 17.24 10.23 1.96
C ARG A 151 17.65 9.71 3.34
N ARG A 152 16.92 10.09 4.40
CA ARG A 152 17.21 9.70 5.78
C ARG A 152 16.79 8.28 6.13
N PHE A 153 15.80 7.74 5.41
CA PHE A 153 15.22 6.44 5.70
C PHE A 153 16.21 5.32 5.38
N LYS A 154 16.38 4.40 6.32
CA LYS A 154 17.29 3.25 6.19
C LYS A 154 16.59 1.99 5.72
N LYS A 155 15.27 1.95 5.88
CA LYS A 155 14.41 0.83 5.45
C LYS A 155 13.27 1.38 4.60
N ILE A 156 13.06 0.75 3.44
CA ILE A 156 12.05 1.16 2.48
C ILE A 156 11.20 -0.06 2.07
N LEU A 157 9.90 0.13 2.03
CA LEU A 157 8.97 -0.75 1.35
C LEU A 157 8.52 -0.07 0.05
N ILE A 158 8.43 -0.82 -1.04
CA ILE A 158 7.98 -0.36 -2.35
C ILE A 158 6.92 -1.34 -2.84
N ASP A 159 5.68 -0.88 -3.05
CA ASP A 159 4.56 -1.69 -3.59
C ASP A 159 3.89 -0.94 -4.75
N PRO A 160 4.55 -0.84 -5.92
CA PRO A 160 4.09 -0.03 -7.03
C PRO A 160 3.00 -0.74 -7.84
N PRO A 161 2.24 0.01 -8.66
CA PRO A 161 1.39 -0.56 -9.67
C PRO A 161 2.21 -1.29 -10.76
N ARG A 162 1.53 -1.84 -11.78
CA ARG A 162 2.14 -2.70 -12.82
C ARG A 162 3.31 -2.07 -13.58
N GLU A 163 3.39 -0.76 -13.61
CA GLU A 163 4.47 0.02 -14.23
C GLU A 163 5.82 -0.13 -13.51
N GLY A 164 5.80 -0.58 -12.26
CA GLY A 164 6.97 -0.67 -11.40
C GLY A 164 7.35 0.69 -10.79
N ALA A 165 8.56 0.78 -10.24
CA ALA A 165 9.09 1.95 -9.54
C ALA A 165 10.45 2.40 -10.10
N GLN A 166 10.62 2.38 -11.42
CA GLN A 166 11.89 2.70 -12.07
C GLN A 166 12.47 4.03 -11.58
N GLN A 167 11.67 5.11 -11.59
CA GLN A 167 12.11 6.43 -11.15
C GLN A 167 12.64 6.42 -9.71
N VAL A 168 11.96 5.73 -8.81
CA VAL A 168 12.38 5.57 -7.41
C VAL A 168 13.72 4.83 -7.33
N CYS A 169 13.87 3.72 -8.05
CA CYS A 169 15.11 2.94 -8.07
C CYS A 169 16.28 3.75 -8.61
N GLU A 170 16.08 4.55 -9.66
CA GLU A 170 17.09 5.46 -10.20
C GLU A 170 17.48 6.58 -9.21
N LEU A 171 16.49 7.12 -8.47
CA LEU A 171 16.76 8.11 -7.43
C LEU A 171 17.56 7.50 -6.26
N ILE A 172 17.23 6.28 -5.85
CA ILE A 172 18.00 5.53 -4.85
C ILE A 172 19.43 5.31 -5.35
N ALA A 173 19.62 4.92 -6.61
CA ALA A 173 20.94 4.66 -7.17
C ALA A 173 21.84 5.90 -7.18
N LYS A 174 21.27 7.08 -7.39
CA LYS A 174 22.00 8.37 -7.45
C LYS A 174 22.36 8.96 -6.09
N GLN A 175 21.81 8.42 -4.96
CA GLN A 175 22.15 8.98 -3.63
C GLN A 175 23.52 8.50 -3.13
N ALA A 176 24.18 9.37 -2.38
CA ALA A 176 25.42 9.01 -1.66
C ALA A 176 25.12 8.08 -0.46
N SER A 177 24.08 8.40 0.34
CA SER A 177 23.64 7.55 1.45
C SER A 177 22.38 6.80 1.03
N LYS A 178 22.49 5.50 0.81
CA LYS A 178 21.40 4.64 0.35
C LYS A 178 20.75 3.90 1.53
N PRO A 179 19.47 3.51 1.43
CA PRO A 179 18.84 2.62 2.40
C PRO A 179 19.63 1.31 2.59
N GLY A 180 19.70 0.82 3.82
CA GLY A 180 20.36 -0.48 4.09
C GLY A 180 19.50 -1.67 3.64
N ARG A 181 18.16 -1.52 3.64
CA ARG A 181 17.23 -2.59 3.30
C ARG A 181 16.03 -2.06 2.51
N ILE A 182 15.68 -2.77 1.44
CA ILE A 182 14.50 -2.51 0.62
C ILE A 182 13.70 -3.82 0.51
N VAL A 183 12.41 -3.75 0.84
CA VAL A 183 11.44 -4.80 0.51
C VAL A 183 10.60 -4.30 -0.66
N TYR A 184 10.62 -5.02 -1.77
CA TYR A 184 9.92 -4.69 -2.99
C TYR A 184 8.83 -5.72 -3.25
N ILE A 185 7.59 -5.29 -3.34
CA ILE A 185 6.43 -6.09 -3.71
C ILE A 185 6.04 -5.73 -5.14
N SER A 186 5.62 -6.67 -5.96
CA SER A 186 5.26 -6.40 -7.34
C SER A 186 4.26 -7.41 -7.89
N CYS A 187 3.20 -6.91 -8.48
CA CYS A 187 2.25 -7.71 -9.27
C CYS A 187 2.74 -7.97 -10.72
N ASN A 188 3.93 -7.47 -11.11
CA ASN A 188 4.51 -7.64 -12.43
C ASN A 188 5.99 -8.04 -12.34
N PRO A 189 6.32 -9.33 -12.49
CA PRO A 189 7.71 -9.81 -12.39
C PRO A 189 8.67 -9.16 -13.40
N ALA A 190 8.18 -8.74 -14.57
CA ALA A 190 9.03 -8.12 -15.59
C ALA A 190 9.50 -6.71 -15.18
N THR A 191 8.61 -5.90 -14.59
CA THR A 191 8.99 -4.59 -14.06
C THR A 191 9.84 -4.73 -12.81
N LEU A 192 9.58 -5.73 -11.95
CA LEU A 192 10.45 -6.04 -10.82
C LEU A 192 11.87 -6.40 -11.30
N ALA A 193 12.01 -7.21 -12.33
CA ALA A 193 13.35 -7.59 -12.87
C ALA A 193 14.09 -6.37 -13.41
N ARG A 194 13.42 -5.45 -14.11
CA ARG A 194 13.99 -4.19 -14.58
C ARG A 194 14.48 -3.32 -13.41
N ASP A 195 13.65 -3.13 -12.41
CA ASP A 195 13.92 -2.27 -11.24
C ASP A 195 15.00 -2.90 -10.35
N ALA A 196 14.99 -4.24 -10.20
CA ALA A 196 16.03 -4.99 -9.52
C ALA A 196 17.41 -4.81 -10.20
N ALA A 197 17.45 -4.80 -11.54
CA ALA A 197 18.70 -4.56 -12.27
C ALA A 197 19.29 -3.18 -11.96
N ILE A 198 18.46 -2.15 -11.78
CA ILE A 198 18.92 -0.81 -11.35
C ILE A 198 19.49 -0.89 -9.92
N LEU A 199 18.77 -1.50 -8.99
CA LEU A 199 19.21 -1.62 -7.60
C LEU A 199 20.52 -2.42 -7.48
N VAL A 200 20.64 -3.54 -8.19
CA VAL A 200 21.82 -4.42 -8.11
C VAL A 200 23.02 -3.82 -8.85
N HIS A 201 22.85 -3.36 -10.09
CA HIS A 201 23.99 -2.96 -10.93
C HIS A 201 24.38 -1.47 -10.84
N GLN A 202 23.48 -0.62 -10.34
CA GLN A 202 23.75 0.84 -10.26
C GLN A 202 23.73 1.38 -8.82
N ALA A 203 23.18 0.60 -7.86
CA ALA A 203 23.04 1.03 -6.48
C ALA A 203 23.77 0.12 -5.47
N ASP A 204 24.49 -0.90 -5.95
CA ASP A 204 25.30 -1.85 -5.17
C ASP A 204 24.48 -2.65 -4.13
N TYR A 205 23.22 -2.97 -4.45
CA TYR A 205 22.44 -3.86 -3.63
C TYR A 205 22.69 -5.33 -4.00
N ILE A 206 22.56 -6.18 -2.99
CA ILE A 206 22.49 -7.62 -3.14
C ILE A 206 21.01 -8.02 -3.09
N LEU A 207 20.55 -8.81 -4.06
CA LEU A 207 19.26 -9.49 -3.98
C LEU A 207 19.38 -10.64 -2.96
N GLU A 208 18.97 -10.37 -1.72
CA GLU A 208 19.08 -11.33 -0.61
C GLU A 208 18.10 -12.51 -0.78
N SER A 209 16.88 -12.19 -1.18
CA SER A 209 15.85 -13.21 -1.43
C SER A 209 14.78 -12.71 -2.37
N ALA A 210 14.13 -13.66 -3.06
CA ALA A 210 12.95 -13.40 -3.87
C ALA A 210 11.97 -14.57 -3.71
N GLY A 211 10.67 -14.29 -3.83
CA GLY A 211 9.62 -15.28 -3.73
C GLY A 211 8.33 -14.78 -4.36
N VAL A 212 7.35 -15.66 -4.46
CA VAL A 212 6.03 -15.35 -5.02
C VAL A 212 4.90 -15.69 -4.05
N ALA A 213 3.81 -14.94 -4.14
CA ALA A 213 2.56 -15.21 -3.46
C ALA A 213 1.45 -15.36 -4.52
N ASN A 214 0.64 -16.39 -4.40
CA ASN A 214 -0.47 -16.62 -5.32
C ASN A 214 -1.70 -15.82 -4.87
N MET A 215 -1.66 -14.52 -5.14
CA MET A 215 -2.76 -13.57 -4.83
C MET A 215 -3.98 -13.83 -5.71
N PHE A 216 -3.76 -14.28 -6.95
CA PHE A 216 -4.76 -14.42 -7.99
C PHE A 216 -4.83 -15.87 -8.51
N PRO A 217 -5.34 -16.83 -7.69
CA PRO A 217 -5.46 -18.23 -8.11
C PRO A 217 -6.22 -18.35 -9.43
N GLN A 218 -5.82 -19.31 -10.27
CA GLN A 218 -6.40 -19.59 -11.59
C GLN A 218 -6.15 -18.51 -12.65
N THR A 219 -5.23 -17.59 -12.40
CA THR A 219 -4.78 -16.59 -13.38
C THR A 219 -3.26 -16.66 -13.59
N SER A 220 -2.75 -15.94 -14.59
CA SER A 220 -1.31 -15.77 -14.82
C SER A 220 -0.66 -14.71 -13.93
N HIS A 221 -1.42 -14.05 -13.05
CA HIS A 221 -0.92 -13.01 -12.19
C HIS A 221 -0.35 -13.59 -10.89
N VAL A 222 0.80 -13.09 -10.50
CA VAL A 222 1.46 -13.43 -9.23
C VAL A 222 1.93 -12.16 -8.53
N GLU A 223 1.91 -12.16 -7.21
CA GLU A 223 2.63 -11.17 -6.42
C GLU A 223 4.05 -11.69 -6.17
N SER A 224 5.03 -10.87 -6.47
CA SER A 224 6.43 -11.16 -6.19
C SER A 224 6.90 -10.32 -5.01
N VAL A 225 7.77 -10.88 -4.17
CA VAL A 225 8.41 -10.16 -3.06
C VAL A 225 9.90 -10.35 -3.18
N ALA A 226 10.65 -9.26 -3.19
CA ALA A 226 12.10 -9.27 -3.24
C ALA A 226 12.69 -8.44 -2.10
N VAL A 227 13.82 -8.86 -1.58
CA VAL A 227 14.58 -8.16 -0.54
C VAL A 227 15.94 -7.79 -1.08
N PHE A 228 16.27 -6.53 -0.96
CA PHE A 228 17.56 -5.99 -1.35
C PHE A 228 18.25 -5.44 -0.10
N THR A 229 19.51 -5.81 0.09
CA THR A 229 20.36 -5.36 1.19
C THR A 229 21.68 -4.82 0.66
N ARG A 230 22.36 -4.03 1.47
CA ARG A 230 23.72 -3.57 1.19
C ARG A 230 24.64 -4.12 2.27
N SER A 231 25.84 -4.53 1.86
CA SER A 231 26.93 -4.74 2.81
C SER A 231 27.32 -3.39 3.43
N GLU A 232 27.45 -3.35 4.74
CA GLU A 232 27.99 -2.20 5.48
C GLU A 232 29.44 -1.91 5.08
#